data_fbe838804e70a28ba1a973f3264d0fa9
#
_entry.id   fbe838804e70a28ba1a973f3264d0fa9
#
_cell.length_a   1.000
_cell.length_b   1.000
_cell.length_c   1.000
_cell.angle_alpha   90.00
_cell.angle_beta   90.00
_cell.angle_gamma   90.00
#
_symmetry.space_group_name_H-M   'P 1'
#
loop_
_entity.id
_entity.type
_entity.pdbx_description
1 polymer ?
#
loop_
_entity_poly.entity_id
_entity_poly.type
_entity_poly.pdbx_seq_one_letter_code
_entity_poly.pdbx_strand_id
1 'polypeptide(L)'
;MPHVKNNNSRRVLVAPLDWGLGHATRCIPLIRRLLRDGHQLFLAGSGPSGQLLRSEFPDLPYSEIPSHSVRYARSGRGFFWMILKQIPALNEQIRSEKKWLQDFITTQPIDQIISDNRYGLHHHGTQNITIFIFVHRTIK
;
A
#
# COMPACT_ATOMS: atom_id res chain seq x y z
N MET A 1 -12.67 -20.01 -25.22
CA MET A 1 -11.35 -20.45 -24.71
C MET A 1 -11.54 -20.76 -23.25
N PRO A 2 -11.25 -21.99 -22.82
CA PRO A 2 -11.37 -22.30 -21.39
C PRO A 2 -10.30 -21.50 -20.65
N HIS A 3 -10.71 -20.74 -19.62
CA HIS A 3 -9.80 -20.17 -18.66
C HIS A 3 -9.01 -21.31 -18.00
N VAL A 4 -7.75 -21.46 -18.38
CA VAL A 4 -6.82 -22.30 -17.65
C VAL A 4 -6.78 -21.72 -16.23
N LYS A 5 -7.40 -22.41 -15.28
CA LYS A 5 -7.21 -22.14 -13.85
C LYS A 5 -5.73 -22.37 -13.58
N ASN A 6 -4.96 -21.31 -13.61
CA ASN A 6 -3.57 -21.35 -13.20
C ASN A 6 -3.57 -21.79 -11.72
N ASN A 7 -3.04 -22.97 -11.44
CA ASN A 7 -2.96 -23.56 -10.10
C ASN A 7 -2.13 -22.70 -9.13
N ASN A 8 -1.70 -21.50 -9.56
CA ASN A 8 -0.86 -20.55 -8.84
C ASN A 8 -1.58 -19.20 -8.61
N SER A 9 -2.92 -19.15 -8.74
CA SER A 9 -3.70 -17.95 -8.43
C SER A 9 -3.64 -17.66 -6.93
N ARG A 10 -3.23 -16.46 -6.57
CA ARG A 10 -3.13 -15.96 -5.19
C ARG A 10 -4.10 -14.83 -4.96
N ARG A 11 -4.52 -14.67 -3.71
CA ARG A 11 -5.26 -13.50 -3.23
C ARG A 11 -4.25 -12.49 -2.75
N VAL A 12 -4.14 -11.37 -3.44
CA VAL A 12 -3.09 -10.37 -3.24
C VAL A 12 -3.71 -9.05 -2.80
N LEU A 13 -3.27 -8.54 -1.66
CA LEU A 13 -3.58 -7.19 -1.20
C LEU A 13 -2.51 -6.22 -1.70
N VAL A 14 -2.91 -5.16 -2.38
CA VAL A 14 -2.01 -4.08 -2.85
C VAL A 14 -2.37 -2.79 -2.14
N ALA A 15 -1.42 -2.20 -1.43
CA ALA A 15 -1.64 -1.03 -0.60
C ALA A 15 -0.48 -0.01 -0.71
N PRO A 16 -0.58 1.01 -1.58
CA PRO A 16 0.39 2.09 -1.65
C PRO A 16 0.26 3.06 -0.48
N LEU A 17 1.37 3.70 -0.14
CA LEU A 17 1.40 4.80 0.82
C LEU A 17 0.70 6.03 0.24
N ASP A 18 0.01 6.79 1.09
CA ASP A 18 -0.69 8.03 0.72
C ASP A 18 0.18 9.28 0.95
N TRP A 19 1.38 9.28 0.40
CA TRP A 19 2.28 10.44 0.41
C TRP A 19 2.44 11.03 -0.99
N GLY A 20 1.30 11.24 -1.66
CA GLY A 20 1.21 11.71 -3.03
C GLY A 20 0.93 10.60 -4.03
N LEU A 21 0.54 11.00 -5.24
CA LEU A 21 0.08 10.11 -6.30
C LEU A 21 1.17 9.16 -6.83
N GLY A 22 2.44 9.46 -6.58
CA GLY A 22 3.58 8.68 -7.10
C GLY A 22 3.57 7.22 -6.64
N HIS A 23 3.12 6.93 -5.41
CA HIS A 23 3.01 5.57 -4.89
C HIS A 23 1.90 4.79 -5.61
N ALA A 24 0.73 5.40 -5.77
CA ALA A 24 -0.38 4.79 -6.49
C ALA A 24 -0.07 4.57 -7.97
N THR A 25 0.51 5.56 -8.65
CA THR A 25 0.87 5.45 -10.07
C THR A 25 1.84 4.31 -10.35
N ARG A 26 2.79 4.04 -9.46
CA ARG A 26 3.71 2.90 -9.59
C ARG A 26 3.02 1.55 -9.39
N CYS A 27 1.98 1.51 -8.57
CA CYS A 27 1.21 0.29 -8.36
C CYS A 27 0.31 -0.08 -9.54
N ILE A 28 -0.11 0.88 -10.37
CA ILE A 28 -1.01 0.63 -11.51
C ILE A 28 -0.46 -0.45 -12.48
N PRO A 29 0.77 -0.34 -13.02
CA PRO A 29 1.30 -1.37 -13.91
C PRO A 29 1.48 -2.72 -13.21
N LEU A 30 1.83 -2.73 -11.93
CA LEU A 30 1.92 -3.94 -11.13
C LEU A 30 0.56 -4.63 -10.98
N ILE A 31 -0.48 -3.87 -10.63
CA ILE A 31 -1.85 -4.37 -10.50
C ILE A 31 -2.32 -4.98 -11.83
N ARG A 32 -2.11 -4.27 -12.95
CA ARG A 32 -2.46 -4.78 -14.27
C ARG A 32 -1.72 -6.07 -14.61
N ARG A 33 -0.47 -6.20 -14.21
CA ARG A 33 0.33 -7.41 -14.42
C ARG A 33 -0.23 -8.57 -13.60
N LEU A 34 -0.48 -8.37 -12.32
CA LEU A 34 -1.03 -9.40 -11.43
C LEU A 34 -2.42 -9.89 -11.89
N LEU A 35 -3.26 -8.98 -12.40
CA LEU A 35 -4.56 -9.35 -12.99
C LEU A 35 -4.37 -10.23 -14.23
N ARG A 36 -3.44 -9.91 -15.12
CA ARG A 36 -3.13 -10.73 -16.31
C ARG A 36 -2.60 -12.11 -15.94
N ASP A 37 -1.83 -12.20 -14.85
CA ASP A 37 -1.29 -13.44 -14.34
C ASP A 37 -2.36 -14.30 -13.61
N GLY A 38 -3.60 -13.79 -13.51
CA GLY A 38 -4.75 -14.53 -12.98
C GLY A 38 -4.88 -14.49 -11.45
N HIS A 39 -4.24 -13.54 -10.78
CA HIS A 39 -4.39 -13.33 -9.34
C HIS A 39 -5.70 -12.63 -9.00
N GLN A 40 -6.24 -12.92 -7.82
CA GLN A 40 -7.36 -12.20 -7.24
C GLN A 40 -6.81 -11.02 -6.42
N LEU A 41 -7.20 -9.79 -6.79
CA LEU A 41 -6.66 -8.59 -6.17
C LEU A 41 -7.67 -7.92 -5.25
N PHE A 42 -7.13 -7.40 -4.15
CA PHE A 42 -7.78 -6.52 -3.20
C PHE A 42 -6.93 -5.25 -3.12
N LEU A 43 -7.57 -4.11 -3.22
CA LEU A 43 -6.90 -2.81 -3.12
C LEU A 43 -7.20 -2.20 -1.75
N ALA A 44 -6.20 -1.57 -1.18
CA ALA A 44 -6.40 -0.77 0.02
C ALA A 44 -5.56 0.50 -0.05
N GLY A 45 -6.07 1.57 0.52
CA GLY A 45 -5.37 2.85 0.49
C GLY A 45 -6.10 3.90 1.29
N SER A 46 -5.66 5.13 1.14
CA SER A 46 -6.26 6.30 1.77
C SER A 46 -6.02 7.53 0.89
N GLY A 47 -6.79 8.58 1.11
CA GLY A 47 -6.61 9.88 0.47
C GLY A 47 -6.54 9.86 -1.06
N PRO A 48 -5.75 10.77 -1.67
CA PRO A 48 -5.63 10.87 -3.13
C PRO A 48 -5.11 9.61 -3.82
N SER A 49 -4.16 8.89 -3.19
CA SER A 49 -3.64 7.61 -3.71
C SER A 49 -4.73 6.55 -3.80
N GLY A 50 -5.56 6.44 -2.75
CA GLY A 50 -6.70 5.53 -2.73
C GLY A 50 -7.75 5.89 -3.77
N GLN A 51 -8.06 7.17 -3.92
CA GLN A 51 -9.00 7.66 -4.93
C GLN A 51 -8.53 7.33 -6.35
N LEU A 52 -7.23 7.50 -6.63
CA LEU A 52 -6.66 7.15 -7.94
C LEU A 52 -6.81 5.65 -8.23
N LEU A 53 -6.49 4.78 -7.28
CA LEU A 53 -6.64 3.33 -7.47
C LEU A 53 -8.10 2.93 -7.72
N ARG A 54 -9.04 3.53 -6.98
CA ARG A 54 -10.47 3.27 -7.18
C ARG A 54 -10.97 3.71 -8.55
N SER A 55 -10.46 4.83 -9.07
CA SER A 55 -10.83 5.31 -10.41
C SER A 55 -10.23 4.46 -11.53
N GLU A 56 -9.01 3.96 -11.36
CA GLU A 56 -8.32 3.11 -12.32
C GLU A 56 -8.87 1.67 -12.37
N PHE A 57 -9.35 1.18 -11.21
CA PHE A 57 -9.82 -0.21 -11.04
C PHE A 57 -11.16 -0.25 -10.32
N PRO A 58 -12.24 0.29 -10.93
CA PRO A 58 -13.54 0.39 -10.26
C PRO A 58 -14.17 -0.97 -9.94
N ASP A 59 -13.79 -2.03 -10.65
CA ASP A 59 -14.33 -3.38 -10.47
C ASP A 59 -13.60 -4.20 -9.40
N LEU A 60 -12.47 -3.69 -8.88
CA LEU A 60 -11.74 -4.39 -7.82
C LEU A 60 -12.23 -4.02 -6.43
N PRO A 61 -12.29 -4.98 -5.49
CA PRO A 61 -12.59 -4.70 -4.09
C PRO A 61 -11.59 -3.69 -3.52
N TYR A 62 -12.09 -2.65 -2.88
CA TYR A 62 -11.29 -1.61 -2.26
C TYR A 62 -11.69 -1.42 -0.79
N SER A 63 -10.69 -1.24 0.07
CA SER A 63 -10.88 -0.93 1.49
C SER A 63 -10.08 0.29 1.89
N GLU A 64 -10.70 1.17 2.69
CA GLU A 64 -10.02 2.34 3.23
C GLU A 64 -9.10 1.93 4.39
N ILE A 65 -7.86 2.42 4.37
CA ILE A 65 -6.92 2.26 5.49
C ILE A 65 -6.96 3.54 6.33
N PRO A 66 -6.99 3.47 7.67
CA PRO A 66 -6.86 4.65 8.51
C PRO A 66 -5.58 5.41 8.17
N SER A 67 -5.72 6.69 7.86
CA SER A 67 -4.62 7.57 7.49
C SER A 67 -4.49 8.67 8.55
N HIS A 68 -3.29 8.82 9.09
CA HIS A 68 -2.92 10.00 9.87
C HIS A 68 -2.10 10.90 8.96
N SER A 69 -2.56 12.14 8.76
CA SER A 69 -1.87 13.09 7.90
C SER A 69 -0.53 13.49 8.53
N VAL A 70 0.55 12.95 7.99
CA VAL A 70 1.89 13.43 8.30
C VAL A 70 2.15 14.66 7.42
N ARG A 71 2.26 15.84 8.03
CA ARG A 71 2.58 17.08 7.31
C ARG A 71 4.09 17.17 7.16
N TYR A 72 4.55 17.25 5.92
CA TYR A 72 5.92 17.63 5.62
C TYR A 72 6.06 19.15 5.61
N ALA A 73 6.92 19.69 6.48
CA ALA A 73 7.40 21.06 6.32
C ALA A 73 8.57 21.07 5.33
N ARG A 74 8.58 22.08 4.45
CA ARG A 74 9.71 22.38 3.60
C ARG A 74 10.92 22.73 4.46
N SER A 75 12.10 22.29 4.03
CA SER A 75 13.41 22.42 4.70
C SER A 75 13.63 23.74 5.45
N GLY A 76 14.17 23.63 6.69
CA GLY A 76 14.58 24.74 7.54
C GLY A 76 15.20 24.22 8.84
N ARG A 77 15.74 25.11 9.66
CA ARG A 77 16.39 24.81 10.96
C ARG A 77 15.51 24.04 11.96
N GLY A 78 14.18 23.99 11.73
CA GLY A 78 13.22 23.24 12.54
C GLY A 78 12.95 21.80 12.05
N PHE A 79 13.54 21.35 10.94
CA PHE A 79 13.26 20.06 10.31
C PHE A 79 13.54 18.86 11.24
N PHE A 80 14.67 18.88 11.96
CA PHE A 80 15.02 17.81 12.91
C PHE A 80 14.03 17.72 14.07
N TRP A 81 13.66 18.85 14.67
CA TRP A 81 12.67 18.89 15.76
C TRP A 81 11.28 18.49 15.29
N MET A 82 10.94 18.81 14.05
CA MET A 82 9.66 18.42 13.44
C MET A 82 9.61 16.91 13.21
N ILE A 83 10.70 16.30 12.75
CA ILE A 83 10.78 14.83 12.63
C ILE A 83 10.62 14.16 13.98
N LEU A 84 11.33 14.63 15.02
CA LEU A 84 11.22 14.08 16.37
C LEU A 84 9.79 14.17 16.92
N LYS A 85 9.08 15.25 16.64
CA LYS A 85 7.67 15.42 17.03
C LYS A 85 6.72 14.50 16.26
N GLN A 86 7.12 14.01 15.09
CA GLN A 86 6.29 13.13 14.26
C GLN A 86 6.48 11.65 14.57
N ILE A 87 7.51 11.25 15.32
CA ILE A 87 7.74 9.85 15.70
C ILE A 87 6.51 9.22 16.40
N PRO A 88 5.86 9.88 17.38
CA PRO A 88 4.67 9.31 18.00
C PRO A 88 3.51 9.11 17.01
N ALA A 89 3.30 10.06 16.08
CA ALA A 89 2.28 9.96 15.05
C ALA A 89 2.58 8.82 14.05
N LEU A 90 3.84 8.60 13.69
CA LEU A 90 4.26 7.49 12.84
C LEU A 90 4.04 6.14 13.53
N ASN A 91 4.36 6.03 14.81
CA ASN A 91 4.11 4.82 15.59
C ASN A 91 2.61 4.52 15.70
N GLU A 92 1.79 5.54 15.90
CA GLU A 92 0.33 5.42 15.92
C GLU A 92 -0.20 4.94 14.58
N GLN A 93 0.29 5.48 13.47
CA GLN A 93 -0.07 5.03 12.13
C GLN A 93 0.28 3.55 11.92
N ILE A 94 1.49 3.13 12.30
CA ILE A 94 1.92 1.72 12.17
C ILE A 94 1.02 0.81 13.00
N ARG A 95 0.65 1.20 14.21
CA ARG A 95 -0.27 0.43 15.07
C ARG A 95 -1.66 0.34 14.46
N SER A 96 -2.19 1.44 13.95
CA SER A 96 -3.50 1.51 13.29
C SER A 96 -3.52 0.64 12.03
N GLU A 97 -2.48 0.67 11.22
CA GLU A 97 -2.34 -0.18 10.03
C GLU A 97 -2.27 -1.66 10.39
N LYS A 98 -1.51 -2.04 11.44
CA LYS A 98 -1.45 -3.42 11.93
C LYS A 98 -2.81 -3.93 12.38
N LYS A 99 -3.52 -3.14 13.18
CA LYS A 99 -4.85 -3.50 13.65
C LYS A 99 -5.81 -3.66 12.49
N TRP A 100 -5.83 -2.68 11.58
CA TRP A 100 -6.67 -2.74 10.38
C TRP A 100 -6.39 -4.01 9.56
N LEU A 101 -5.10 -4.35 9.36
CA LEU A 101 -4.71 -5.54 8.60
C LEU A 101 -5.16 -6.83 9.29
N GLN A 102 -5.04 -6.94 10.61
CA GLN A 102 -5.51 -8.10 11.36
C GLN A 102 -7.01 -8.29 11.19
N ASP A 103 -7.78 -7.22 11.32
CA ASP A 103 -9.24 -7.24 11.14
C ASP A 103 -9.59 -7.60 9.68
N PHE A 104 -8.88 -7.04 8.71
CA PHE A 104 -9.09 -7.30 7.29
C PHE A 104 -8.84 -8.78 6.92
N ILE A 105 -7.72 -9.37 7.35
CA ILE A 105 -7.36 -10.76 7.06
C ILE A 105 -8.34 -11.75 7.70
N THR A 106 -8.97 -11.39 8.81
CA THR A 106 -9.97 -12.23 9.47
C THR A 106 -11.21 -12.42 8.59
N THR A 107 -11.57 -11.38 7.82
CA THR A 107 -12.74 -11.41 6.92
C THR A 107 -12.39 -11.78 5.49
N GLN A 108 -11.19 -11.45 5.04
CA GLN A 108 -10.70 -11.67 3.68
C GLN A 108 -9.37 -12.43 3.71
N PRO A 109 -9.38 -13.75 3.47
CA PRO A 109 -8.14 -14.51 3.44
C PRO A 109 -7.21 -13.99 2.34
N ILE A 110 -6.00 -13.61 2.72
CA ILE A 110 -4.97 -13.05 1.84
C ILE A 110 -3.74 -13.96 1.84
N ASP A 111 -3.21 -14.28 0.67
CA ASP A 111 -2.02 -15.11 0.51
C ASP A 111 -0.75 -14.27 0.40
N GLN A 112 -0.88 -13.03 -0.10
CA GLN A 112 0.25 -12.13 -0.33
C GLN A 112 -0.14 -10.67 -0.10
N ILE A 113 0.73 -9.92 0.55
CA ILE A 113 0.60 -8.48 0.77
C ILE A 113 1.72 -7.77 0.01
N ILE A 114 1.36 -6.82 -0.84
CA ILE A 114 2.29 -5.92 -1.52
C ILE A 114 2.01 -4.51 -1.00
N SER A 115 2.93 -3.99 -0.21
CA SER A 115 2.86 -2.64 0.33
C SER A 115 3.98 -1.77 -0.24
N ASP A 116 3.65 -0.55 -0.65
CA ASP A 116 4.64 0.44 -1.06
C ASP A 116 4.82 1.44 0.10
N ASN A 117 5.93 1.31 0.84
CA ASN A 117 6.31 2.12 2.00
C ASN A 117 5.31 2.14 3.19
N ARG A 118 4.42 1.15 3.32
CA ARG A 118 3.55 0.99 4.49
C ARG A 118 4.12 -0.04 5.45
N TYR A 119 4.73 0.41 6.52
CA TYR A 119 5.47 -0.44 7.47
C TYR A 119 4.56 -1.24 8.40
N GLY A 120 3.33 -0.82 8.61
CA GLY A 120 2.35 -1.54 9.42
C GLY A 120 1.71 -2.74 8.71
N LEU A 121 1.77 -2.80 7.38
CA LEU A 121 1.11 -3.84 6.59
C LEU A 121 2.00 -5.06 6.38
N HIS A 122 2.24 -5.82 7.43
CA HIS A 122 2.89 -7.14 7.34
C HIS A 122 2.24 -8.13 8.30
N HIS A 123 2.16 -9.39 7.90
CA HIS A 123 1.59 -10.47 8.70
C HIS A 123 2.42 -11.74 8.57
N HIS A 124 2.65 -12.46 9.68
CA HIS A 124 3.52 -13.64 9.70
C HIS A 124 3.00 -14.83 8.91
N GLY A 125 1.69 -14.92 8.71
CA GLY A 125 1.05 -16.01 7.95
C GLY A 125 0.91 -15.76 6.45
N THR A 126 1.41 -14.63 5.93
CA THR A 126 1.30 -14.23 4.52
C THR A 126 2.68 -13.93 3.93
N GLN A 127 2.79 -14.06 2.61
CA GLN A 127 3.98 -13.57 1.91
C GLN A 127 3.93 -12.04 1.86
N ASN A 128 4.89 -11.38 2.50
CA ASN A 128 4.98 -9.92 2.54
C ASN A 128 6.03 -9.43 1.53
N ILE A 129 5.64 -8.53 0.66
CA ILE A 129 6.54 -7.83 -0.25
C ILE A 129 6.38 -6.33 0.02
N THR A 130 7.43 -5.72 0.54
CA THR A 130 7.49 -4.27 0.69
C THR A 130 8.31 -3.69 -0.45
N ILE A 131 7.73 -2.78 -1.21
CA ILE A 131 8.41 -2.10 -2.30
C ILE A 131 9.07 -0.85 -1.74
N PHE A 132 10.41 -0.82 -1.78
CA PHE A 132 11.20 0.38 -1.49
C PHE A 132 11.74 0.90 -2.82
N ILE A 133 11.22 2.02 -3.30
CA ILE A 133 11.79 2.67 -4.48
C ILE A 133 12.56 3.90 -3.99
N PHE A 134 13.88 3.76 -3.91
CA PHE A 134 14.78 4.89 -3.85
C PHE A 134 14.86 5.51 -5.25
N VAL A 135 14.26 6.69 -5.43
CA VAL A 135 14.50 7.47 -6.65
C VAL A 135 15.92 8.00 -6.55
N HIS A 136 16.88 7.28 -7.12
CA HIS A 136 18.21 7.81 -7.35
C HIS A 136 18.12 8.82 -8.49
N ARG A 137 17.98 10.08 -8.13
CA ARG A 137 18.03 11.18 -9.10
C ARG A 137 19.48 11.37 -9.51
N THR A 138 19.87 10.70 -10.59
CA THR A 138 21.14 11.07 -11.27
C THR A 138 20.95 12.44 -11.88
N ILE A 139 21.45 13.46 -11.22
CA ILE A 139 21.59 14.79 -11.78
C ILE A 139 22.76 14.68 -12.77
N LYS A 140 22.46 14.78 -14.07
CA LYS A 140 23.45 15.12 -15.10
C LYS A 140 23.45 16.63 -15.27
#